data_48d8df30677554b7311cf1e89e16933d
#
_entry.id   48d8df30677554b7311cf1e89e16933d
#
_cell.length_a   1.000
_cell.length_b   1.000
_cell.length_c   1.000
_cell.angle_alpha   90.00
_cell.angle_beta   90.00
_cell.angle_gamma   90.00
#
_symmetry.space_group_name_H-M   'P 1'
#
loop_
_entity.id
_entity.type
_entity.pdbx_description
1 polymer ?
#
loop_
_entity_poly.entity_id
_entity_poly.type
_entity_poly.pdbx_seq_one_letter_code
_entity_poly.pdbx_strand_id
1 'polypeptide(L)'
;VSTCMKFFPDKRGLIGGITTAIYGLGSVILPPIVTEIVAATDAAAAFKIVGIAFLVIICGCSFFMEQCPADFVPDGWTPPTAAAGNQVENKNWKEMLKTPVFYVMLLLFTCGAFSGMMVISQASAVATNMVGMTAIVASTAVSVLAVFNAAGRILAGLLSDWIGRINTLSVASVLGVVGLLLLYMTGQGGYVTFYLGIAGIGLSFGSFMGVYPGFTADQFGAKNNSVNYGIMFIGLAGAGYFGPSAMRKIYMTEGTYHGAFLVACAFGLAGFVLTFVYRFFAKKKA
;
A
#
# COMPACT_ATOMS: atom_id res chain seq x y z
N VAL A 1 2.15 8.67 10.52
CA VAL A 1 1.04 7.70 10.58
C VAL A 1 0.80 7.26 12.02
N SER A 2 1.75 6.61 12.70
CA SER A 2 1.55 6.08 14.06
C SER A 2 1.15 7.16 15.09
N THR A 3 1.72 8.36 15.02
CA THR A 3 1.37 9.49 15.88
C THR A 3 -0.06 9.94 15.62
N CYS A 4 -0.44 10.15 14.36
CA CYS A 4 -1.81 10.56 14.00
C CYS A 4 -2.86 9.53 14.48
N MET A 5 -2.58 8.22 14.33
CA MET A 5 -3.51 7.18 14.79
C MET A 5 -3.69 7.14 16.31
N LYS A 6 -2.75 7.68 17.11
CA LYS A 6 -2.90 7.79 18.56
C LYS A 6 -3.89 8.88 18.96
N PHE A 7 -3.98 9.98 18.19
CA PHE A 7 -4.96 11.03 18.40
C PHE A 7 -6.39 10.62 17.99
N PHE A 8 -6.55 9.60 17.15
CA PHE A 8 -7.84 9.13 16.64
C PHE A 8 -7.98 7.61 16.84
N PRO A 9 -8.09 7.13 18.08
CA PRO A 9 -8.16 5.70 18.37
C PRO A 9 -9.45 5.04 17.88
N ASP A 10 -10.51 5.82 17.63
CA ASP A 10 -11.82 5.41 17.09
C ASP A 10 -11.80 5.20 15.56
N LYS A 11 -10.90 5.88 14.82
CA LYS A 11 -10.84 5.91 13.37
C LYS A 11 -9.44 5.61 12.82
N ARG A 12 -8.75 4.66 13.44
CA ARG A 12 -7.35 4.31 13.09
C ARG A 12 -7.16 3.95 11.62
N GLY A 13 -8.13 3.24 11.04
CA GLY A 13 -8.07 2.84 9.63
C GLY A 13 -8.19 4.04 8.71
N LEU A 14 -9.19 4.89 8.92
CA LEU A 14 -9.37 6.11 8.14
C LEU A 14 -8.14 7.02 8.22
N ILE A 15 -7.64 7.30 9.42
CA ILE A 15 -6.48 8.18 9.62
C ILE A 15 -5.21 7.58 9.03
N GLY A 16 -5.01 6.28 9.18
CA GLY A 16 -3.92 5.56 8.52
C GLY A 16 -4.02 5.64 7.00
N GLY A 17 -5.24 5.46 6.47
CA GLY A 17 -5.55 5.59 5.05
C GLY A 17 -5.27 6.99 4.50
N ILE A 18 -5.79 8.05 5.13
CA ILE A 18 -5.57 9.44 4.71
C ILE A 18 -4.08 9.81 4.75
N THR A 19 -3.41 9.52 5.86
CA THR A 19 -1.99 9.87 6.03
C THR A 19 -1.12 9.19 4.98
N THR A 20 -1.40 7.91 4.68
CA THR A 20 -0.66 7.19 3.65
C THR A 20 -1.07 7.57 2.23
N ALA A 21 -2.32 8.02 2.01
CA ALA A 21 -2.78 8.52 0.71
C ALA A 21 -2.07 9.82 0.31
N ILE A 22 -1.89 10.74 1.25
CA ILE A 22 -1.13 11.99 1.03
C ILE A 22 0.30 11.67 0.59
N TYR A 23 0.95 10.68 1.24
CA TYR A 23 2.26 10.20 0.79
C TYR A 23 2.21 9.65 -0.65
N GLY A 24 1.17 8.88 -0.99
CA GLY A 24 0.99 8.32 -2.34
C GLY A 24 0.77 9.38 -3.43
N LEU A 25 0.11 10.50 -3.10
CA LEU A 25 -0.12 11.61 -4.03
C LEU A 25 1.17 12.33 -4.45
N GLY A 26 2.24 12.21 -3.67
CA GLY A 26 3.56 12.73 -4.06
C GLY A 26 4.02 12.20 -5.42
N SER A 27 3.69 10.98 -5.77
CA SER A 27 4.01 10.38 -7.08
C SER A 27 3.23 10.99 -8.26
N VAL A 28 2.19 11.75 -8.01
CA VAL A 28 1.41 12.47 -9.03
C VAL A 28 1.89 13.93 -9.14
N ILE A 29 2.16 14.56 -8.01
CA ILE A 29 2.47 16.00 -7.92
C ILE A 29 3.93 16.29 -8.31
N LEU A 30 4.87 15.46 -7.85
CA LEU A 30 6.30 15.73 -8.00
C LEU A 30 6.83 15.54 -9.44
N PRO A 31 6.46 14.49 -10.20
CA PRO A 31 7.06 14.26 -11.50
C PRO A 31 6.90 15.43 -12.50
N PRO A 32 5.73 16.08 -12.65
CA PRO A 32 5.60 17.24 -13.52
C PRO A 32 6.54 18.37 -13.12
N ILE A 33 6.62 18.69 -11.82
CA ILE A 33 7.48 19.75 -11.28
C ILE A 33 8.97 19.43 -11.55
N VAL A 34 9.37 18.19 -11.27
CA VAL A 34 10.76 17.75 -11.50
C VAL A 34 11.10 17.81 -13.00
N THR A 35 10.18 17.38 -13.87
CA THR A 35 10.39 17.41 -15.32
C THR A 35 10.62 18.83 -15.84
N GLU A 36 9.85 19.82 -15.37
CA GLU A 36 10.03 21.23 -15.74
C GLU A 36 11.37 21.77 -15.24
N ILE A 37 11.76 21.44 -14.00
CA ILE A 37 13.05 21.86 -13.46
C ILE A 37 14.20 21.24 -14.27
N VAL A 38 14.12 19.94 -14.61
CA VAL A 38 15.13 19.28 -15.43
C VAL A 38 15.22 19.89 -16.83
N ALA A 39 14.08 20.25 -17.43
CA ALA A 39 14.06 20.92 -18.74
C ALA A 39 14.68 22.32 -18.74
N ALA A 40 14.53 23.03 -17.61
CA ALA A 40 15.08 24.38 -17.42
C ALA A 40 16.58 24.39 -17.00
N THR A 41 17.07 23.28 -16.42
CA THR A 41 18.42 23.19 -15.86
C THR A 41 19.12 21.88 -16.31
N ASP A 42 19.30 20.98 -15.37
CA ASP A 42 19.76 19.61 -15.56
C ASP A 42 19.25 18.71 -14.43
N ALA A 43 19.44 17.40 -14.55
CA ALA A 43 19.00 16.44 -13.54
C ALA A 43 19.69 16.64 -12.19
N ALA A 44 20.98 17.01 -12.16
CA ALA A 44 21.73 17.21 -10.91
C ALA A 44 21.26 18.48 -10.18
N ALA A 45 20.96 19.56 -10.91
CA ALA A 45 20.37 20.77 -10.35
C ALA A 45 18.96 20.52 -9.83
N ALA A 46 18.13 19.76 -10.56
CA ALA A 46 16.78 19.38 -10.12
C ALA A 46 16.81 18.61 -8.78
N PHE A 47 17.70 17.64 -8.62
CA PHE A 47 17.86 16.93 -7.34
C PHE A 47 18.26 17.86 -6.19
N LYS A 48 19.16 18.83 -6.43
CA LYS A 48 19.56 19.80 -5.41
C LYS A 48 18.41 20.72 -5.02
N ILE A 49 17.69 21.28 -6.00
CA ILE A 49 16.56 22.19 -5.76
C ILE A 49 15.46 21.48 -4.97
N VAL A 50 15.02 20.31 -5.43
CA VAL A 50 13.96 19.54 -4.75
C VAL A 50 14.43 19.05 -3.38
N GLY A 51 15.70 18.64 -3.25
CA GLY A 51 16.28 18.22 -1.98
C GLY A 51 16.31 19.35 -0.95
N ILE A 52 16.71 20.56 -1.34
CA ILE A 52 16.70 21.74 -0.46
C ILE A 52 15.26 22.11 -0.10
N ALA A 53 14.34 22.15 -1.07
CA ALA A 53 12.95 22.43 -0.81
C ALA A 53 12.35 21.45 0.22
N PHE A 54 12.58 20.15 0.06
CA PHE A 54 12.14 19.16 1.04
C PHE A 54 12.80 19.34 2.40
N LEU A 55 14.10 19.64 2.46
CA LEU A 55 14.78 19.90 3.71
C LEU A 55 14.08 21.04 4.47
N VAL A 56 13.84 22.17 3.80
CA VAL A 56 13.18 23.33 4.41
C VAL A 56 11.75 23.00 4.87
N ILE A 57 10.98 22.34 4.02
CA ILE A 57 9.58 21.97 4.35
C ILE A 57 9.56 20.97 5.52
N ILE A 58 10.37 19.91 5.50
CA ILE A 58 10.38 18.88 6.54
C ILE A 58 10.86 19.47 7.86
N CYS A 59 11.95 20.25 7.86
CA CYS A 59 12.43 20.91 9.07
C CYS A 59 11.39 21.91 9.60
N GLY A 60 10.80 22.72 8.75
CA GLY A 60 9.75 23.68 9.15
C GLY A 60 8.53 22.97 9.76
N CYS A 61 8.01 21.94 9.10
CA CYS A 61 6.87 21.17 9.60
C CYS A 61 7.19 20.40 10.89
N SER A 62 8.44 20.01 11.12
CA SER A 62 8.83 19.27 12.33
C SER A 62 8.60 20.04 13.61
N PHE A 63 8.68 21.39 13.58
CA PHE A 63 8.42 22.24 14.74
C PHE A 63 6.94 22.24 15.18
N PHE A 64 6.03 21.87 14.28
CA PHE A 64 4.59 21.79 14.58
C PHE A 64 4.14 20.37 14.97
N MET A 65 5.06 19.41 15.00
CA MET A 65 4.72 18.04 15.37
C MET A 65 4.77 17.85 16.89
N GLU A 66 3.62 17.49 17.45
CA GLU A 66 3.50 17.14 18.86
C GLU A 66 3.32 15.63 19.04
N GLN A 67 3.82 15.12 20.17
CA GLN A 67 3.60 13.74 20.57
C GLN A 67 2.24 13.65 21.27
N CYS A 68 1.45 12.64 20.91
CA CYS A 68 0.21 12.36 21.62
C CYS A 68 0.51 11.98 23.07
N PRO A 69 -0.08 12.66 24.06
CA PRO A 69 0.04 12.29 25.48
C PRO A 69 -0.36 10.84 25.71
N ALA A 70 0.26 10.18 26.70
CA ALA A 70 0.04 8.75 26.95
C ALA A 70 -1.39 8.45 27.46
N ASP A 71 -1.99 9.43 28.10
CA ASP A 71 -3.34 9.42 28.71
C ASP A 71 -4.37 10.16 27.86
N PHE A 72 -4.05 10.51 26.63
CA PHE A 72 -4.96 11.22 25.73
C PHE A 72 -6.18 10.36 25.37
N VAL A 73 -7.36 10.89 25.66
CA VAL A 73 -8.66 10.33 25.31
C VAL A 73 -9.45 11.40 24.55
N PRO A 74 -9.90 11.15 23.32
CA PRO A 74 -10.72 12.12 22.59
C PRO A 74 -12.05 12.40 23.29
N ASP A 75 -12.53 13.63 23.19
CA ASP A 75 -13.82 14.04 23.74
C ASP A 75 -14.96 13.17 23.17
N GLY A 76 -15.81 12.67 24.06
CA GLY A 76 -16.96 11.83 23.68
C GLY A 76 -16.64 10.39 23.27
N TRP A 77 -15.38 9.97 23.31
CA TRP A 77 -14.97 8.59 23.09
C TRP A 77 -14.61 7.92 24.43
N THR A 78 -15.28 6.83 24.74
CA THR A 78 -14.87 5.96 25.84
C THR A 78 -14.07 4.81 25.27
N PRO A 79 -12.86 4.53 25.81
CA PRO A 79 -12.15 3.31 25.44
C PRO A 79 -13.10 2.12 25.56
N PRO A 80 -13.18 1.20 24.58
CA PRO A 80 -13.99 0.01 24.72
C PRO A 80 -13.64 -0.60 26.07
N THR A 81 -14.66 -0.73 26.94
CA THR A 81 -14.48 -1.39 28.24
C THR A 81 -13.88 -2.75 27.93
N ALA A 82 -12.60 -2.91 28.21
CA ALA A 82 -11.94 -4.19 28.05
C ALA A 82 -12.75 -5.18 28.89
N ALA A 83 -13.57 -5.99 28.23
CA ALA A 83 -14.00 -7.24 28.83
C ALA A 83 -12.71 -7.87 29.34
N ALA A 84 -12.64 -8.06 30.64
CA ALA A 84 -11.43 -8.47 31.35
C ALA A 84 -10.82 -9.69 30.61
N GLY A 85 -9.77 -9.48 29.83
CA GLY A 85 -9.13 -10.51 29.04
C GLY A 85 -8.53 -10.10 27.68
N ASN A 86 -8.96 -9.00 27.06
CA ASN A 86 -8.57 -8.66 25.66
C ASN A 86 -7.82 -7.33 25.50
N GLN A 87 -7.01 -6.92 26.47
CA GLN A 87 -6.04 -5.85 26.18
C GLN A 87 -4.96 -6.40 25.25
N VAL A 88 -4.89 -5.83 24.04
CA VAL A 88 -3.80 -6.15 23.10
C VAL A 88 -2.49 -5.78 23.78
N GLU A 89 -1.69 -6.80 24.07
CA GLU A 89 -0.38 -6.65 24.71
C GLU A 89 0.53 -5.81 23.81
N ASN A 90 1.12 -4.75 24.37
CA ASN A 90 2.05 -3.88 23.65
C ASN A 90 3.40 -4.60 23.44
N LYS A 91 3.52 -5.32 22.35
CA LYS A 91 4.73 -6.06 22.01
C LYS A 91 5.81 -5.17 21.44
N ASN A 92 7.04 -5.38 21.91
CA ASN A 92 8.21 -4.82 21.24
C ASN A 92 8.55 -5.66 19.98
N TRP A 93 9.47 -5.18 19.17
CA TRP A 93 9.82 -5.83 17.91
C TRP A 93 10.37 -7.26 18.09
N LYS A 94 11.12 -7.54 19.17
CA LYS A 94 11.65 -8.89 19.46
C LYS A 94 10.53 -9.87 19.83
N GLU A 95 9.57 -9.41 20.59
CA GLU A 95 8.38 -10.18 20.96
C GLU A 95 7.48 -10.41 19.75
N MET A 96 7.30 -9.40 18.91
CA MET A 96 6.56 -9.53 17.65
C MET A 96 7.17 -10.61 16.75
N LEU A 97 8.48 -10.60 16.54
CA LEU A 97 9.19 -11.60 15.72
C LEU A 97 9.05 -13.03 16.23
N LYS A 98 8.78 -13.24 17.52
CA LYS A 98 8.55 -14.57 18.10
C LYS A 98 7.12 -15.10 17.83
N THR A 99 6.22 -14.27 17.28
CA THR A 99 4.84 -14.68 17.04
C THR A 99 4.65 -15.24 15.64
N PRO A 100 4.01 -16.43 15.47
CA PRO A 100 3.70 -16.96 14.14
C PRO A 100 2.84 -16.04 13.30
N VAL A 101 1.93 -15.27 13.93
CA VAL A 101 1.03 -14.30 13.29
C VAL A 101 1.81 -13.21 12.54
N PHE A 102 2.98 -12.79 13.06
CA PHE A 102 3.85 -11.85 12.38
C PHE A 102 4.23 -12.33 10.98
N TYR A 103 4.67 -13.57 10.84
CA TYR A 103 5.09 -14.13 9.55
C TYR A 103 3.94 -14.27 8.57
N VAL A 104 2.76 -14.64 9.06
CA VAL A 104 1.55 -14.68 8.23
C VAL A 104 1.20 -13.28 7.72
N MET A 105 1.22 -12.28 8.60
CA MET A 105 0.98 -10.88 8.21
C MET A 105 2.05 -10.38 7.23
N LEU A 106 3.33 -10.67 7.49
CA LEU A 106 4.43 -10.28 6.61
C LEU A 106 4.27 -10.87 5.21
N LEU A 107 3.97 -12.18 5.12
CA LEU A 107 3.73 -12.85 3.84
C LEU A 107 2.49 -12.31 3.13
N LEU A 108 1.40 -12.08 3.85
CA LEU A 108 0.19 -11.47 3.30
C LEU A 108 0.49 -10.09 2.71
N PHE A 109 1.25 -9.26 3.43
CA PHE A 109 1.65 -7.94 2.95
C PHE A 109 2.55 -8.03 1.73
N THR A 110 3.54 -8.94 1.76
CA THR A 110 4.43 -9.19 0.63
C THR A 110 3.67 -9.63 -0.61
N CYS A 111 2.72 -10.56 -0.49
CA CYS A 111 1.91 -11.04 -1.61
C CYS A 111 1.06 -9.94 -2.23
N GLY A 112 0.35 -9.15 -1.41
CA GLY A 112 -0.44 -8.02 -1.90
C GLY A 112 0.41 -6.92 -2.52
N ALA A 113 1.54 -6.60 -1.91
CA ALA A 113 2.48 -5.62 -2.44
C ALA A 113 3.16 -6.10 -3.73
N PHE A 114 3.52 -7.38 -3.82
CA PHE A 114 4.21 -7.94 -4.99
C PHE A 114 3.35 -7.82 -6.25
N SER A 115 2.09 -8.25 -6.19
CA SER A 115 1.16 -8.17 -7.32
C SER A 115 0.95 -6.73 -7.80
N GLY A 116 0.84 -5.78 -6.87
CA GLY A 116 0.71 -4.36 -7.17
C GLY A 116 1.99 -3.78 -7.77
N MET A 117 3.16 -4.01 -7.15
CA MET A 117 4.45 -3.44 -7.60
C MET A 117 4.88 -3.95 -8.97
N MET A 118 4.55 -5.18 -9.34
CA MET A 118 4.76 -5.68 -10.70
C MET A 118 4.13 -4.74 -11.74
N VAL A 119 2.84 -4.44 -11.58
CA VAL A 119 2.08 -3.64 -12.56
C VAL A 119 2.41 -2.16 -12.45
N ILE A 120 2.51 -1.61 -11.22
CA ILE A 120 2.81 -0.19 -10.98
C ILE A 120 4.09 0.23 -11.70
N SER A 121 5.13 -0.60 -11.64
CA SER A 121 6.43 -0.30 -12.24
C SER A 121 6.44 -0.28 -13.77
N GLN A 122 5.49 -0.93 -14.42
CA GLN A 122 5.45 -1.14 -15.87
C GLN A 122 4.16 -0.63 -16.51
N ALA A 123 3.29 0.08 -15.78
CA ALA A 123 1.98 0.48 -16.27
C ALA A 123 2.01 1.24 -17.61
N SER A 124 2.93 2.20 -17.77
CA SER A 124 3.12 2.93 -19.02
C SER A 124 3.66 2.03 -20.14
N ALA A 125 4.61 1.14 -19.83
CA ALA A 125 5.18 0.21 -20.82
C ALA A 125 4.14 -0.84 -21.28
N VAL A 126 3.29 -1.32 -20.38
CA VAL A 126 2.15 -2.19 -20.73
C VAL A 126 1.16 -1.45 -21.63
N ALA A 127 0.85 -0.19 -21.31
CA ALA A 127 -0.05 0.63 -22.13
C ALA A 127 0.47 0.84 -23.55
N THR A 128 1.78 1.09 -23.72
CA THR A 128 2.38 1.26 -25.05
C THR A 128 2.55 -0.06 -25.78
N ASN A 129 3.18 -1.04 -25.15
CA ASN A 129 3.63 -2.26 -25.85
C ASN A 129 2.52 -3.29 -26.06
N MET A 130 1.54 -3.36 -25.14
CA MET A 130 0.46 -4.36 -25.21
C MET A 130 -0.83 -3.78 -25.78
N VAL A 131 -1.21 -2.56 -25.34
CA VAL A 131 -2.48 -1.94 -25.76
C VAL A 131 -2.33 -1.11 -27.02
N GLY A 132 -1.10 -0.67 -27.36
CA GLY A 132 -0.82 0.14 -28.54
C GLY A 132 -1.10 1.64 -28.32
N MET A 133 -1.07 2.11 -27.07
CA MET A 133 -1.25 3.53 -26.76
C MET A 133 -0.05 4.35 -27.18
N THR A 134 -0.28 5.60 -27.60
CA THR A 134 0.81 6.57 -27.79
C THR A 134 1.46 6.89 -26.44
N ALA A 135 2.73 7.29 -26.42
CA ALA A 135 3.47 7.60 -25.19
C ALA A 135 2.75 8.65 -24.31
N ILE A 136 2.09 9.64 -24.94
CA ILE A 136 1.32 10.68 -24.24
C ILE A 136 0.12 10.05 -23.53
N VAL A 137 -0.66 9.20 -24.20
CA VAL A 137 -1.82 8.52 -23.62
C VAL A 137 -1.37 7.50 -22.55
N ALA A 138 -0.29 6.77 -22.79
CA ALA A 138 0.25 5.81 -21.84
C ALA A 138 0.71 6.44 -20.50
N SER A 139 1.14 7.70 -20.53
CA SER A 139 1.47 8.43 -19.29
C SER A 139 0.25 8.64 -18.38
N THR A 140 -0.95 8.74 -18.95
CA THR A 140 -2.20 8.87 -18.16
C THR A 140 -2.50 7.60 -17.35
N ALA A 141 -2.02 6.43 -17.80
CA ALA A 141 -2.18 5.19 -17.06
C ALA A 141 -1.54 5.25 -15.66
N VAL A 142 -0.36 5.88 -15.57
CA VAL A 142 0.34 6.06 -14.28
C VAL A 142 -0.46 6.98 -13.36
N SER A 143 -1.04 8.06 -13.92
CA SER A 143 -1.87 9.00 -13.16
C SER A 143 -3.16 8.33 -12.65
N VAL A 144 -3.84 7.59 -13.50
CA VAL A 144 -5.05 6.83 -13.13
C VAL A 144 -4.72 5.83 -12.01
N LEU A 145 -3.65 5.06 -12.17
CA LEU A 145 -3.19 4.11 -11.16
C LEU A 145 -2.90 4.80 -9.83
N ALA A 146 -2.23 5.95 -9.83
CA ALA A 146 -1.90 6.70 -8.62
C ALA A 146 -3.15 7.26 -7.93
N VAL A 147 -4.14 7.75 -8.68
CA VAL A 147 -5.42 8.21 -8.13
C VAL A 147 -6.17 7.06 -7.47
N PHE A 148 -6.30 5.91 -8.14
CA PHE A 148 -6.95 4.74 -7.56
C PHE A 148 -6.17 4.14 -6.38
N ASN A 149 -4.84 4.22 -6.38
CA ASN A 149 -4.01 3.85 -5.23
C ASN A 149 -4.31 4.75 -4.01
N ALA A 150 -4.36 6.07 -4.20
CA ALA A 150 -4.71 7.00 -3.13
C ALA A 150 -6.15 6.78 -2.62
N ALA A 151 -7.12 6.61 -3.53
CA ALA A 151 -8.49 6.28 -3.19
C ALA A 151 -8.59 4.95 -2.43
N GLY A 152 -7.87 3.92 -2.86
CA GLY A 152 -7.80 2.62 -2.19
C GLY A 152 -7.36 2.71 -0.74
N ARG A 153 -6.37 3.56 -0.44
CA ARG A 153 -5.90 3.78 0.94
C ARG A 153 -6.99 4.36 1.84
N ILE A 154 -7.70 5.37 1.36
CA ILE A 154 -8.77 6.04 2.13
C ILE A 154 -9.98 5.12 2.27
N LEU A 155 -10.48 4.57 1.17
CA LEU A 155 -11.68 3.73 1.15
C LEU A 155 -11.47 2.45 1.97
N ALA A 156 -10.33 1.78 1.81
CA ALA A 156 -10.03 0.58 2.58
C ALA A 156 -9.74 0.91 4.05
N GLY A 157 -9.14 2.06 4.34
CA GLY A 157 -8.99 2.56 5.70
C GLY A 157 -10.35 2.66 6.40
N LEU A 158 -11.31 3.38 5.79
CA LEU A 158 -12.69 3.48 6.25
C LEU A 158 -13.37 2.11 6.38
N LEU A 159 -13.35 1.32 5.31
CA LEU A 159 -13.98 0.02 5.26
C LEU A 159 -13.43 -0.91 6.35
N SER A 160 -12.13 -0.81 6.64
CA SER A 160 -11.47 -1.63 7.64
C SER A 160 -11.89 -1.31 9.08
N ASP A 161 -12.38 -0.11 9.34
CA ASP A 161 -12.95 0.26 10.62
C ASP A 161 -14.37 -0.34 10.80
N TRP A 162 -15.09 -0.64 9.71
CA TRP A 162 -16.45 -1.21 9.74
C TRP A 162 -16.47 -2.73 9.72
N ILE A 163 -15.80 -3.34 8.72
CA ILE A 163 -15.83 -4.79 8.51
C ILE A 163 -14.61 -5.53 9.08
N GLY A 164 -13.66 -4.78 9.64
CA GLY A 164 -12.41 -5.30 10.21
C GLY A 164 -11.27 -5.43 9.19
N ARG A 165 -10.04 -5.38 9.68
CA ARG A 165 -8.81 -5.30 8.87
C ARG A 165 -8.67 -6.46 7.90
N ILE A 166 -8.82 -7.70 8.40
CA ILE A 166 -8.58 -8.89 7.59
C ILE A 166 -9.65 -9.11 6.51
N ASN A 167 -10.91 -8.72 6.78
CA ASN A 167 -11.97 -8.81 5.78
C ASN A 167 -11.73 -7.83 4.64
N THR A 168 -11.31 -6.60 4.98
CA THR A 168 -10.93 -5.59 3.99
C THR A 168 -9.75 -6.05 3.12
N LEU A 169 -8.72 -6.66 3.72
CA LEU A 169 -7.60 -7.22 2.97
C LEU A 169 -8.00 -8.42 2.10
N SER A 170 -9.00 -9.22 2.53
CA SER A 170 -9.57 -10.28 1.68
C SER A 170 -10.24 -9.68 0.43
N VAL A 171 -11.07 -8.64 0.61
CA VAL A 171 -11.71 -7.91 -0.51
C VAL A 171 -10.66 -7.28 -1.43
N ALA A 172 -9.64 -6.65 -0.86
CA ALA A 172 -8.55 -6.06 -1.62
C ALA A 172 -7.79 -7.10 -2.47
N SER A 173 -7.53 -8.30 -1.90
CA SER A 173 -6.88 -9.39 -2.64
C SER A 173 -7.72 -9.85 -3.83
N VAL A 174 -9.02 -10.03 -3.64
CA VAL A 174 -9.94 -10.42 -4.73
C VAL A 174 -9.98 -9.33 -5.81
N LEU A 175 -10.08 -8.06 -5.40
CA LEU A 175 -10.09 -6.94 -6.35
C LEU A 175 -8.79 -6.86 -7.16
N GLY A 176 -7.64 -7.12 -6.53
CA GLY A 176 -6.35 -7.20 -7.20
C GLY A 176 -6.30 -8.32 -8.23
N VAL A 177 -6.77 -9.52 -7.87
CA VAL A 177 -6.83 -10.67 -8.81
C VAL A 177 -7.76 -10.36 -9.99
N VAL A 178 -8.93 -9.79 -9.76
CA VAL A 178 -9.85 -9.38 -10.83
C VAL A 178 -9.18 -8.35 -11.75
N GLY A 179 -8.51 -7.34 -11.19
CA GLY A 179 -7.75 -6.36 -11.97
C GLY A 179 -6.67 -6.99 -12.84
N LEU A 180 -5.93 -7.97 -12.30
CA LEU A 180 -4.90 -8.71 -13.04
C LEU A 180 -5.48 -9.58 -14.16
N LEU A 181 -6.63 -10.22 -13.93
CA LEU A 181 -7.33 -10.98 -14.96
C LEU A 181 -7.84 -10.08 -16.09
N LEU A 182 -8.34 -8.89 -15.77
CA LEU A 182 -8.71 -7.88 -16.77
C LEU A 182 -7.49 -7.47 -17.61
N LEU A 183 -6.32 -7.25 -16.98
CA LEU A 183 -5.08 -6.98 -17.72
C LEU A 183 -4.64 -8.16 -18.58
N TYR A 184 -4.77 -9.38 -18.07
CA TYR A 184 -4.47 -10.60 -18.82
C TYR A 184 -5.33 -10.73 -20.08
N MET A 185 -6.63 -10.37 -19.99
CA MET A 185 -7.58 -10.40 -21.11
C MET A 185 -7.44 -9.20 -22.05
N THR A 186 -6.62 -8.20 -21.71
CA THR A 186 -6.45 -7.00 -22.51
C THR A 186 -5.58 -7.30 -23.72
N GLY A 187 -6.05 -6.94 -24.91
CA GLY A 187 -5.29 -7.00 -26.17
C GLY A 187 -5.09 -5.60 -26.76
N GLN A 188 -4.61 -5.55 -28.00
CA GLN A 188 -4.47 -4.29 -28.75
C GLN A 188 -5.82 -3.58 -28.87
N GLY A 189 -5.84 -2.26 -28.57
CA GLY A 189 -7.07 -1.45 -28.57
C GLY A 189 -7.99 -1.66 -27.37
N GLY A 190 -7.65 -2.52 -26.43
CA GLY A 190 -8.43 -2.84 -25.23
C GLY A 190 -8.32 -1.77 -24.14
N TYR A 191 -8.61 -0.49 -24.44
CA TYR A 191 -8.43 0.63 -23.50
C TYR A 191 -9.27 0.47 -22.23
N VAL A 192 -10.54 0.07 -22.37
CA VAL A 192 -11.46 -0.03 -21.23
C VAL A 192 -11.00 -1.13 -20.25
N THR A 193 -10.73 -2.32 -20.75
CA THR A 193 -10.26 -3.44 -19.91
C THR A 193 -8.94 -3.12 -19.24
N PHE A 194 -8.03 -2.43 -19.92
CA PHE A 194 -6.77 -1.95 -19.38
C PHE A 194 -6.98 -0.96 -18.23
N TYR A 195 -7.77 0.10 -18.42
CA TYR A 195 -8.01 1.10 -17.37
C TYR A 195 -8.76 0.53 -16.18
N LEU A 196 -9.73 -0.36 -16.38
CA LEU A 196 -10.39 -1.08 -15.29
C LEU A 196 -9.42 -1.98 -14.54
N GLY A 197 -8.52 -2.67 -15.25
CA GLY A 197 -7.50 -3.52 -14.67
C GLY A 197 -6.53 -2.73 -13.78
N ILE A 198 -5.95 -1.64 -14.28
CA ILE A 198 -5.03 -0.81 -13.49
C ILE A 198 -5.73 -0.10 -12.33
N ALA A 199 -6.99 0.29 -12.49
CA ALA A 199 -7.80 0.86 -11.40
C ALA A 199 -8.00 -0.17 -10.28
N GLY A 200 -8.37 -1.41 -10.62
CA GLY A 200 -8.51 -2.49 -9.64
C GLY A 200 -7.22 -2.79 -8.89
N ILE A 201 -6.08 -2.80 -9.59
CA ILE A 201 -4.76 -3.00 -8.98
C ILE A 201 -4.37 -1.81 -8.11
N GLY A 202 -4.61 -0.58 -8.58
CA GLY A 202 -4.37 0.62 -7.79
C GLY A 202 -5.14 0.60 -6.48
N LEU A 203 -6.46 0.32 -6.53
CA LEU A 203 -7.31 0.19 -5.35
C LEU A 203 -6.81 -0.93 -4.41
N SER A 204 -6.47 -2.10 -4.95
CA SER A 204 -5.96 -3.23 -4.17
C SER A 204 -4.67 -2.88 -3.45
N PHE A 205 -3.66 -2.42 -4.16
CA PHE A 205 -2.37 -2.03 -3.57
C PHE A 205 -2.54 -0.91 -2.53
N GLY A 206 -3.34 0.11 -2.86
CA GLY A 206 -3.68 1.18 -1.93
C GLY A 206 -4.33 0.67 -0.66
N SER A 207 -5.22 -0.32 -0.77
CA SER A 207 -5.88 -0.95 0.38
C SER A 207 -4.89 -1.60 1.34
N PHE A 208 -3.91 -2.33 0.82
CA PHE A 208 -2.84 -2.89 1.65
C PHE A 208 -2.06 -1.79 2.37
N MET A 209 -1.67 -0.73 1.66
CA MET A 209 -0.91 0.38 2.24
C MET A 209 -1.71 1.16 3.30
N GLY A 210 -3.02 1.33 3.11
CA GLY A 210 -3.89 2.07 4.04
C GLY A 210 -4.25 1.28 5.30
N VAL A 211 -4.47 -0.03 5.17
CA VAL A 211 -4.95 -0.88 6.27
C VAL A 211 -3.82 -1.36 7.19
N TYR A 212 -2.64 -1.66 6.66
CA TYR A 212 -1.55 -2.29 7.42
C TYR A 212 -1.05 -1.52 8.63
N PRO A 213 -0.95 -0.17 8.64
CA PRO A 213 -0.55 0.57 9.84
C PRO A 213 -1.48 0.29 11.01
N GLY A 214 -2.80 0.33 10.77
CA GLY A 214 -3.83 0.01 11.78
C GLY A 214 -3.82 -1.46 12.16
N PHE A 215 -3.72 -2.36 11.18
CA PHE A 215 -3.67 -3.80 11.39
C PHE A 215 -2.50 -4.22 12.27
N THR A 216 -1.32 -3.62 12.07
CA THR A 216 -0.14 -3.88 12.91
C THR A 216 -0.35 -3.36 14.33
N ALA A 217 -0.95 -2.17 14.48
CA ALA A 217 -1.27 -1.60 15.78
C ALA A 217 -2.31 -2.44 16.55
N ASP A 218 -3.34 -2.93 15.85
CA ASP A 218 -4.41 -3.74 16.44
C ASP A 218 -3.90 -5.14 16.85
N GLN A 219 -2.86 -5.67 16.17
CA GLN A 219 -2.31 -7.00 16.46
C GLN A 219 -1.20 -7.00 17.51
N PHE A 220 -0.36 -5.96 17.54
CA PHE A 220 0.86 -5.92 18.36
C PHE A 220 0.91 -4.73 19.33
N GLY A 221 -0.17 -3.96 19.41
CA GLY A 221 -0.27 -2.80 20.27
C GLY A 221 0.23 -1.50 19.65
N ALA A 222 -0.36 -0.38 20.07
CA ALA A 222 -0.08 0.93 19.49
C ALA A 222 1.23 1.57 20.00
N LYS A 223 1.75 1.13 21.17
CA LYS A 223 2.92 1.76 21.82
C LYS A 223 4.15 1.69 20.94
N ASN A 224 4.46 0.54 20.38
CA ASN A 224 5.66 0.27 19.57
C ASN A 224 5.35 0.20 18.06
N ASN A 225 4.15 0.66 17.63
CA ASN A 225 3.68 0.46 16.26
C ASN A 225 4.61 1.06 15.20
N SER A 226 5.30 2.16 15.49
CA SER A 226 6.24 2.78 14.55
C SER A 226 7.36 1.82 14.12
N VAL A 227 7.95 1.11 15.08
CA VAL A 227 9.01 0.13 14.83
C VAL A 227 8.43 -1.15 14.23
N ASN A 228 7.36 -1.67 14.81
CA ASN A 228 6.73 -2.91 14.37
C ASN A 228 6.23 -2.83 12.92
N TYR A 229 5.57 -1.73 12.57
CA TYR A 229 5.14 -1.48 11.20
C TYR A 229 6.32 -1.23 10.25
N GLY A 230 7.38 -0.55 10.71
CA GLY A 230 8.61 -0.39 9.95
C GLY A 230 9.24 -1.73 9.54
N ILE A 231 9.21 -2.74 10.42
CA ILE A 231 9.68 -4.09 10.10
C ILE A 231 8.77 -4.78 9.06
N MET A 232 7.45 -4.54 9.07
CA MET A 232 6.54 -5.04 8.04
C MET A 232 6.91 -4.53 6.63
N PHE A 233 7.54 -3.35 6.52
CA PHE A 233 8.01 -2.82 5.24
C PHE A 233 9.13 -3.64 4.58
N ILE A 234 9.75 -4.58 5.29
CA ILE A 234 10.67 -5.56 4.67
C ILE A 234 9.94 -6.34 3.58
N GLY A 235 8.66 -6.70 3.80
CA GLY A 235 7.82 -7.34 2.78
C GLY A 235 7.60 -6.46 1.56
N LEU A 236 7.35 -5.16 1.77
CA LEU A 236 7.22 -4.19 0.68
C LEU A 236 8.54 -3.99 -0.07
N ALA A 237 9.66 -3.92 0.64
CA ALA A 237 10.99 -3.78 0.03
C ALA A 237 11.31 -4.98 -0.87
N GLY A 238 11.05 -6.20 -0.41
CA GLY A 238 11.17 -7.42 -1.22
C GLY A 238 10.26 -7.39 -2.45
N ALA A 239 8.99 -7.03 -2.27
CA ALA A 239 8.04 -6.89 -3.37
C ALA A 239 8.47 -5.83 -4.40
N GLY A 240 9.00 -4.68 -3.93
CA GLY A 240 9.47 -3.59 -4.77
C GLY A 240 10.73 -3.91 -5.57
N TYR A 241 11.57 -4.81 -5.08
CA TYR A 241 12.77 -5.25 -5.79
C TYR A 241 12.46 -6.41 -6.77
N PHE A 242 11.80 -7.44 -6.27
CA PHE A 242 11.56 -8.66 -7.07
C PHE A 242 10.38 -8.52 -8.03
N GLY A 243 9.33 -7.76 -7.67
CA GLY A 243 8.14 -7.60 -8.52
C GLY A 243 8.45 -6.98 -9.88
N PRO A 244 9.03 -5.77 -9.94
CA PRO A 244 9.44 -5.14 -11.20
C PRO A 244 10.43 -5.98 -11.98
N SER A 245 11.39 -6.61 -11.29
CA SER A 245 12.40 -7.47 -11.91
C SER A 245 11.79 -8.70 -12.57
N ALA A 246 10.83 -9.35 -11.91
CA ALA A 246 10.10 -10.49 -12.44
C ALA A 246 9.28 -10.08 -13.69
N MET A 247 8.53 -8.97 -13.59
CA MET A 247 7.72 -8.45 -14.71
C MET A 247 8.57 -8.19 -15.95
N ARG A 248 9.71 -7.49 -15.77
CA ARG A 248 10.64 -7.18 -16.86
C ARG A 248 11.27 -8.45 -17.44
N LYS A 249 11.72 -9.37 -16.59
CA LYS A 249 12.36 -10.62 -17.04
C LYS A 249 11.40 -11.46 -17.89
N ILE A 250 10.15 -11.62 -17.45
CA ILE A 250 9.14 -12.38 -18.20
C ILE A 250 8.89 -11.71 -19.55
N TYR A 251 8.68 -10.40 -19.57
CA TYR A 251 8.48 -9.67 -20.82
C TYR A 251 9.65 -9.83 -21.79
N MET A 252 10.89 -9.76 -21.31
CA MET A 252 12.08 -9.94 -22.17
C MET A 252 12.23 -11.38 -22.70
N THR A 253 11.68 -12.36 -21.99
CA THR A 253 11.75 -13.77 -22.40
C THR A 253 10.60 -14.16 -23.32
N GLU A 254 9.38 -13.70 -23.03
CA GLU A 254 8.17 -14.12 -23.73
C GLU A 254 7.70 -13.12 -24.79
N GLY A 255 8.21 -11.89 -24.79
CA GLY A 255 7.75 -10.78 -25.64
C GLY A 255 6.36 -10.25 -25.26
N THR A 256 5.75 -10.79 -24.20
CA THR A 256 4.41 -10.43 -23.73
C THR A 256 4.38 -10.29 -22.21
N TYR A 257 3.34 -9.58 -21.68
CA TYR A 257 3.13 -9.44 -20.23
C TYR A 257 2.20 -10.50 -19.63
N HIS A 258 1.63 -11.41 -20.45
CA HIS A 258 0.62 -12.37 -20.00
C HIS A 258 1.15 -13.29 -18.89
N GLY A 259 2.34 -13.87 -19.07
CA GLY A 259 2.99 -14.69 -18.03
C GLY A 259 3.22 -13.93 -16.73
N ALA A 260 3.59 -12.66 -16.82
CA ALA A 260 3.78 -11.81 -15.64
C ALA A 260 2.48 -11.55 -14.88
N PHE A 261 1.36 -11.34 -15.58
CA PHE A 261 0.05 -11.19 -14.92
C PHE A 261 -0.39 -12.49 -14.24
N LEU A 262 -0.11 -13.65 -14.80
CA LEU A 262 -0.40 -14.94 -14.15
C LEU A 262 0.42 -15.12 -12.87
N VAL A 263 1.70 -14.77 -12.89
CA VAL A 263 2.54 -14.78 -11.68
C VAL A 263 1.98 -13.83 -10.62
N ALA A 264 1.61 -12.61 -11.01
CA ALA A 264 1.00 -11.64 -10.11
C ALA A 264 -0.34 -12.15 -9.55
N CYS A 265 -1.18 -12.82 -10.36
CA CYS A 265 -2.41 -13.48 -9.91
C CYS A 265 -2.13 -14.57 -8.87
N ALA A 266 -1.10 -15.38 -9.07
CA ALA A 266 -0.72 -16.42 -8.11
C ALA A 266 -0.35 -15.82 -6.74
N PHE A 267 0.40 -14.71 -6.72
CA PHE A 267 0.68 -13.98 -5.49
C PHE A 267 -0.59 -13.36 -4.88
N GLY A 268 -1.48 -12.76 -5.68
CA GLY A 268 -2.76 -12.24 -5.22
C GLY A 268 -3.64 -13.31 -4.58
N LEU A 269 -3.74 -14.49 -5.19
CA LEU A 269 -4.46 -15.65 -4.65
C LEU A 269 -3.79 -16.18 -3.39
N ALA A 270 -2.46 -16.28 -3.35
CA ALA A 270 -1.73 -16.64 -2.14
C ALA A 270 -2.03 -15.66 -1.00
N GLY A 271 -2.06 -14.36 -1.28
CA GLY A 271 -2.49 -13.33 -0.33
C GLY A 271 -3.90 -13.57 0.18
N PHE A 272 -4.84 -13.87 -0.71
CA PHE A 272 -6.22 -14.21 -0.31
C PHE A 272 -6.27 -15.43 0.61
N VAL A 273 -5.58 -16.51 0.28
CA VAL A 273 -5.48 -17.71 1.14
C VAL A 273 -4.88 -17.37 2.51
N LEU A 274 -3.84 -16.54 2.56
CA LEU A 274 -3.22 -16.11 3.81
C LEU A 274 -4.17 -15.35 4.72
N THR A 275 -5.23 -14.72 4.21
CA THR A 275 -6.26 -14.10 5.06
C THR A 275 -7.03 -15.15 5.87
N PHE A 276 -7.27 -16.34 5.33
CA PHE A 276 -7.88 -17.46 6.07
C PHE A 276 -6.91 -18.07 7.07
N VAL A 277 -5.64 -18.22 6.68
CA VAL A 277 -4.60 -18.70 7.60
C VAL A 277 -4.48 -17.75 8.80
N TYR A 278 -4.50 -16.44 8.57
CA TYR A 278 -4.50 -15.46 9.66
C TYR A 278 -5.69 -15.67 10.61
N ARG A 279 -6.90 -15.85 10.07
CA ARG A 279 -8.10 -16.09 10.91
C ARG A 279 -7.97 -17.35 11.77
N PHE A 280 -7.35 -18.40 11.25
CA PHE A 280 -7.10 -19.62 12.01
C PHE A 280 -6.15 -19.37 13.20
N PHE A 281 -5.06 -18.63 12.99
CA PHE A 281 -4.12 -18.29 14.06
C PHE A 281 -4.69 -17.27 15.06
N ALA A 282 -5.52 -16.33 14.60
CA ALA A 282 -6.18 -15.35 15.47
C ALA A 282 -7.22 -16.00 16.39
N LYS A 283 -8.03 -16.94 15.88
CA LYS A 283 -9.01 -17.70 16.69
C LYS A 283 -8.38 -18.58 17.78
N LYS A 284 -7.15 -19.03 17.60
CA LYS A 284 -6.46 -19.89 18.58
C LYS A 284 -5.97 -19.12 19.81
N LYS A 285 -6.08 -17.78 19.79
CA LYS A 285 -5.70 -16.88 20.90
C LYS A 285 -6.87 -16.36 21.71
N ALA A 286 -8.11 -16.49 21.21
CA ALA A 286 -9.35 -16.18 21.92
C ALA A 286 -9.85 -17.42 22.64
#